data_1a352a8aba0d6b22e43d890095acee0b
#
_entry.id   1a352a8aba0d6b22e43d890095acee0b
#
_cell.length_a   1.000
_cell.length_b   1.000
_cell.length_c   1.000
_cell.angle_alpha   90.00
_cell.angle_beta   90.00
_cell.angle_gamma   90.00
#
_symmetry.space_group_name_H-M   'P 1'
#
loop_
_entity.id
_entity.type
_entity.pdbx_description
1 polymer ?
#
loop_
_entity_poly.entity_id
_entity_poly.type
_entity_poly.pdbx_seq_one_letter_code
_entity_poly.pdbx_strand_id
1 'polypeptide(L)'
;ADRLHNMRTLSSMLPSKQYKIVGETLYIFAPLADRLGLNRIKTELEDLSFKYEHPDDYQLMLDNLKRSEMERDDAINDFTPAIREALDRMGVDYELKARIKSPYSIWQKMQRKNIPFEEVYEILAIRIIFRPRDRQQEIDECYRIYAALTQIYKPDPSPPALLCHETL
;
A
#
# COMPACT_ATOMS: atom_id res chain seq x y z
N ALA A 1 -11.95 14.94 7.51
CA ALA A 1 -13.20 14.65 6.74
C ALA A 1 -13.42 15.68 5.64
N ASP A 2 -13.42 16.96 5.94
CA ASP A 2 -13.73 18.04 4.97
C ASP A 2 -12.77 18.08 3.77
N ARG A 3 -11.45 18.03 4.00
CA ARG A 3 -10.45 18.07 2.91
C ARG A 3 -10.63 16.90 1.92
N LEU A 4 -10.91 15.71 2.39
CA LEU A 4 -11.11 14.55 1.52
C LEU A 4 -12.39 14.70 0.68
N HIS A 5 -13.47 15.23 1.25
CA HIS A 5 -14.68 15.55 0.51
C HIS A 5 -14.40 16.59 -0.59
N ASN A 6 -13.67 17.66 -0.27
CA ASN A 6 -13.29 18.70 -1.23
C ASN A 6 -12.45 18.12 -2.38
N MET A 7 -11.55 17.20 -2.10
CA MET A 7 -10.75 16.54 -3.14
C MET A 7 -11.58 15.62 -4.04
N ARG A 8 -12.55 14.88 -3.48
CA ARG A 8 -13.46 14.04 -4.26
C ARG A 8 -14.40 14.82 -5.16
N THR A 9 -14.74 16.05 -4.78
CA THR A 9 -15.66 16.96 -5.52
C THR A 9 -14.93 18.08 -6.25
N LEU A 10 -13.62 17.99 -6.39
CA LEU A 10 -12.76 19.07 -6.87
C LEU A 10 -13.11 19.52 -8.31
N SER A 11 -13.57 18.60 -9.16
CA SER A 11 -13.98 18.89 -10.54
C SER A 11 -15.12 19.92 -10.66
N SER A 12 -15.93 20.08 -9.62
CA SER A 12 -17.03 21.07 -9.58
C SER A 12 -16.56 22.49 -9.20
N MET A 13 -15.30 22.66 -8.83
CA MET A 13 -14.76 23.94 -8.37
C MET A 13 -14.08 24.71 -9.50
N LEU A 14 -13.93 26.02 -9.32
CA LEU A 14 -13.19 26.88 -10.26
C LEU A 14 -11.71 26.46 -10.34
N PRO A 15 -11.07 26.46 -11.54
CA PRO A 15 -9.68 26.02 -11.73
C PRO A 15 -8.67 26.67 -10.79
N SER A 16 -8.81 27.96 -10.52
CA SER A 16 -7.94 28.69 -9.59
C SER A 16 -8.02 28.17 -8.15
N LYS A 17 -9.19 27.70 -7.71
CA LYS A 17 -9.39 27.07 -6.41
C LYS A 17 -8.88 25.63 -6.40
N GLN A 18 -9.05 24.91 -7.51
CA GLN A 18 -8.55 23.54 -7.65
C GLN A 18 -7.05 23.48 -7.39
N TYR A 19 -6.27 24.33 -8.08
CA TYR A 19 -4.82 24.37 -7.94
C TYR A 19 -4.36 24.59 -6.49
N LYS A 20 -4.97 25.57 -5.81
CA LYS A 20 -4.67 25.87 -4.41
C LYS A 20 -4.99 24.68 -3.49
N ILE A 21 -6.17 24.06 -3.66
CA ILE A 21 -6.63 22.95 -2.84
C ILE A 21 -5.73 21.72 -3.02
N VAL A 22 -5.31 21.42 -4.25
CA VAL A 22 -4.39 20.32 -4.57
C VAL A 22 -3.04 20.53 -3.90
N GLY A 23 -2.43 21.70 -4.06
CA GLY A 23 -1.15 22.01 -3.43
C GLY A 23 -1.19 21.92 -1.90
N GLU A 24 -2.20 22.54 -1.27
CA GLU A 24 -2.39 22.41 0.19
C GLU A 24 -2.59 20.93 0.61
N THR A 25 -3.31 20.16 -0.20
CA THR A 25 -3.57 18.74 0.10
C THR A 25 -2.29 17.93 0.07
N LEU A 26 -1.49 18.06 -0.97
CA LEU A 26 -0.29 17.28 -1.16
C LEU A 26 0.81 17.65 -0.15
N TYR A 27 0.99 18.95 0.11
CA TYR A 27 2.12 19.44 0.93
C TYR A 27 1.79 19.61 2.42
N ILE A 28 0.51 19.65 2.81
CA ILE A 28 0.12 19.84 4.21
C ILE A 28 -0.73 18.68 4.72
N PHE A 29 -1.86 18.38 4.06
CA PHE A 29 -2.84 17.44 4.60
C PHE A 29 -2.44 15.97 4.44
N ALA A 30 -1.79 15.58 3.34
CA ALA A 30 -1.30 14.22 3.16
C ALA A 30 -0.17 13.90 4.15
N PRO A 31 0.88 14.75 4.35
CA PRO A 31 1.87 14.55 5.40
C PRO A 31 1.29 14.54 6.82
N LEU A 32 0.25 15.35 7.08
CA LEU A 32 -0.43 15.35 8.37
C LEU A 32 -1.17 14.03 8.61
N ALA A 33 -1.88 13.52 7.60
CA ALA A 33 -2.55 12.23 7.66
C ALA A 33 -1.56 11.08 7.90
N ASP A 34 -0.38 11.15 7.28
CA ASP A 34 0.71 10.20 7.50
C ASP A 34 1.17 10.17 8.96
N ARG A 35 1.46 11.34 9.54
CA ARG A 35 1.88 11.48 10.94
C ARG A 35 0.84 11.00 11.94
N LEU A 36 -0.44 11.09 11.58
CA LEU A 36 -1.56 10.60 12.39
C LEU A 36 -1.88 9.12 12.15
N GLY A 37 -1.10 8.40 11.34
CA GLY A 37 -1.33 6.99 11.02
C GLY A 37 -2.56 6.75 10.12
N LEU A 38 -3.16 7.81 9.56
CA LEU A 38 -4.35 7.72 8.71
C LEU A 38 -3.99 7.35 7.27
N ASN A 39 -3.33 6.19 7.11
CA ASN A 39 -2.74 5.75 5.85
C ASN A 39 -3.71 5.70 4.67
N ARG A 40 -4.97 5.28 4.89
CA ARG A 40 -5.98 5.25 3.82
C ARG A 40 -6.32 6.65 3.32
N ILE A 41 -6.48 7.59 4.24
CA ILE A 41 -6.78 8.99 3.92
C ILE A 41 -5.60 9.63 3.20
N LYS A 42 -4.38 9.43 3.71
CA LYS A 42 -3.15 9.88 3.05
C LYS A 42 -3.08 9.41 1.60
N THR A 43 -3.18 8.09 1.38
CA THR A 43 -3.08 7.50 0.04
C THR A 43 -4.14 8.07 -0.91
N GLU A 44 -5.39 8.20 -0.46
CA GLU A 44 -6.45 8.78 -1.29
C GLU A 44 -6.23 10.25 -1.60
N LEU A 45 -5.74 11.04 -0.64
CA LEU A 45 -5.39 12.44 -0.85
C LEU A 45 -4.26 12.60 -1.88
N GLU A 46 -3.22 11.77 -1.77
CA GLU A 46 -2.09 11.75 -2.69
C GLU A 46 -2.52 11.37 -4.11
N ASP A 47 -3.30 10.30 -4.28
CA ASP A 47 -3.77 9.82 -5.59
C ASP A 47 -4.72 10.83 -6.25
N LEU A 48 -5.63 11.45 -5.49
CA LEU A 48 -6.48 12.52 -6.00
C LEU A 48 -5.68 13.75 -6.41
N SER A 49 -4.67 14.13 -5.65
CA SER A 49 -3.78 15.26 -6.00
C SER A 49 -2.99 14.95 -7.26
N PHE A 50 -2.43 13.75 -7.37
CA PHE A 50 -1.69 13.28 -8.54
C PHE A 50 -2.53 13.31 -9.82
N LYS A 51 -3.77 12.84 -9.73
CA LYS A 51 -4.72 12.90 -10.85
C LYS A 51 -4.93 14.30 -11.40
N TYR A 52 -4.89 15.34 -10.52
CA TYR A 52 -5.12 16.74 -10.94
C TYR A 52 -3.82 17.45 -11.36
N GLU A 53 -2.69 17.16 -10.73
CA GLU A 53 -1.40 17.77 -11.07
C GLU A 53 -0.77 17.16 -12.32
N HIS A 54 -0.89 15.84 -12.48
CA HIS A 54 -0.25 15.07 -13.55
C HIS A 54 -1.26 14.09 -14.17
N PRO A 55 -2.31 14.58 -14.86
CA PRO A 55 -3.38 13.72 -15.37
C PRO A 55 -2.89 12.66 -16.36
N ASP A 56 -1.95 13.00 -17.23
CA ASP A 56 -1.40 12.07 -18.23
C ASP A 56 -0.58 10.95 -17.55
N ASP A 57 0.28 11.31 -16.62
CA ASP A 57 1.07 10.34 -15.84
C ASP A 57 0.15 9.46 -14.98
N TYR A 58 -0.90 10.04 -14.40
CA TYR A 58 -1.88 9.28 -13.63
C TYR A 58 -2.59 8.24 -14.50
N GLN A 59 -3.04 8.63 -15.70
CA GLN A 59 -3.66 7.70 -16.64
C GLN A 59 -2.69 6.62 -17.10
N LEU A 60 -1.44 6.97 -17.41
CA LEU A 60 -0.39 6.02 -17.76
C LEU A 60 -0.16 4.99 -16.64
N MET A 61 -0.16 5.43 -15.37
CA MET A 61 -0.04 4.51 -14.22
C MET A 61 -1.22 3.55 -14.12
N LEU A 62 -2.44 4.03 -14.35
CA LEU A 62 -3.63 3.17 -14.36
C LEU A 62 -3.57 2.13 -15.48
N ASP A 63 -3.16 2.53 -16.69
CA ASP A 63 -3.05 1.64 -17.84
C ASP A 63 -1.96 0.57 -17.63
N ASN A 64 -0.81 0.96 -17.06
CA ASN A 64 0.24 0.03 -16.70
C ASN A 64 -0.21 -0.97 -15.62
N LEU A 65 -0.90 -0.48 -14.58
CA LEU A 65 -1.46 -1.35 -13.55
C LEU A 65 -2.50 -2.32 -14.13
N LYS A 66 -3.34 -1.88 -15.04
CA LYS A 66 -4.31 -2.74 -15.71
C LYS A 66 -3.63 -3.79 -16.59
N ARG A 67 -2.63 -3.40 -17.37
CA ARG A 67 -1.88 -4.32 -18.25
C ARG A 67 -1.17 -5.43 -17.47
N SER A 68 -0.61 -5.13 -16.29
CA SER A 68 0.07 -6.10 -15.44
C SER A 68 -0.85 -6.83 -14.44
N GLU A 69 -2.18 -6.71 -14.58
CA GLU A 69 -3.14 -7.31 -13.64
C GLU A 69 -3.04 -8.84 -13.62
N MET A 70 -3.02 -9.49 -14.79
CA MET A 70 -2.91 -10.96 -14.89
C MET A 70 -1.61 -11.47 -14.25
N GLU A 71 -0.48 -10.83 -14.52
CA GLU A 71 0.81 -11.23 -13.93
C GLU A 71 0.81 -11.10 -12.40
N ARG A 72 0.12 -10.10 -11.86
CA ARG A 72 -0.03 -9.94 -10.40
C ARG A 72 -0.94 -10.98 -9.79
N ASP A 73 -2.04 -11.32 -10.47
CA ASP A 73 -2.96 -12.37 -10.03
C ASP A 73 -2.28 -13.74 -10.05
N ASP A 74 -1.51 -14.03 -11.09
CA ASP A 74 -0.71 -15.25 -11.18
C ASP A 74 0.32 -15.31 -10.04
N ALA A 75 1.02 -14.21 -9.78
CA ALA A 75 1.96 -14.14 -8.66
C ALA A 75 1.28 -14.36 -7.30
N ILE A 76 0.08 -13.78 -7.07
CA ILE A 76 -0.68 -14.03 -5.83
C ILE A 76 -1.04 -15.51 -5.71
N ASN A 77 -1.49 -16.13 -6.80
CA ASN A 77 -1.88 -17.53 -6.82
C ASN A 77 -0.68 -18.46 -6.57
N ASP A 78 0.51 -18.11 -7.05
CA ASP A 78 1.74 -18.88 -6.83
C ASP A 78 2.26 -18.78 -5.39
N PHE A 79 2.23 -17.59 -4.81
CA PHE A 79 2.77 -17.36 -3.46
C PHE A 79 1.79 -17.76 -2.33
N THR A 80 0.51 -17.56 -2.53
CA THR A 80 -0.49 -17.72 -1.46
C THR A 80 -0.58 -19.15 -0.90
N PRO A 81 -0.51 -20.24 -1.69
CA PRO A 81 -0.65 -21.61 -1.16
C PRO A 81 0.42 -21.98 -0.13
N ALA A 82 1.68 -21.66 -0.39
CA ALA A 82 2.77 -21.98 0.52
C ALA A 82 2.67 -21.19 1.84
N ILE A 83 2.22 -19.93 1.76
CA ILE A 83 1.95 -19.08 2.94
C ILE A 83 0.82 -19.70 3.77
N ARG A 84 -0.30 -20.08 3.14
CA ARG A 84 -1.43 -20.71 3.82
C ARG A 84 -1.02 -22.00 4.51
N GLU A 85 -0.33 -22.89 3.81
CA GLU A 85 0.14 -24.16 4.38
C GLU A 85 1.03 -23.95 5.61
N ALA A 86 1.91 -22.93 5.59
CA ALA A 86 2.74 -22.62 6.75
C ALA A 86 1.93 -22.12 7.94
N LEU A 87 0.98 -21.20 7.71
CA LEU A 87 0.14 -20.64 8.76
C LEU A 87 -0.85 -21.66 9.34
N ASP A 88 -1.43 -22.51 8.48
CA ASP A 88 -2.34 -23.58 8.89
C ASP A 88 -1.62 -24.62 9.77
N ARG A 89 -0.38 -25.00 9.43
CA ARG A 89 0.46 -25.88 10.28
C ARG A 89 0.74 -25.26 11.66
N MET A 90 0.83 -23.94 11.75
CA MET A 90 1.01 -23.23 13.02
C MET A 90 -0.29 -23.10 13.81
N GLY A 91 -1.43 -23.38 13.21
CA GLY A 91 -2.76 -23.22 13.80
C GLY A 91 -3.08 -21.76 14.14
N VAL A 92 -2.65 -20.84 13.31
CA VAL A 92 -2.90 -19.39 13.45
C VAL A 92 -4.25 -19.04 12.82
N ASP A 93 -5.05 -18.21 13.49
CA ASP A 93 -6.23 -17.58 12.87
C ASP A 93 -5.78 -16.35 12.11
N TYR A 94 -5.89 -16.38 10.78
CA TYR A 94 -5.33 -15.32 9.91
C TYR A 94 -6.24 -14.95 8.74
N GLU A 95 -6.02 -13.77 8.22
CA GLU A 95 -6.56 -13.27 6.95
C GLU A 95 -5.41 -12.84 6.04
N LEU A 96 -5.42 -13.28 4.77
CA LEU A 96 -4.48 -12.81 3.74
C LEU A 96 -5.15 -11.71 2.90
N LYS A 97 -4.50 -10.57 2.78
CA LYS A 97 -4.92 -9.47 1.92
C LYS A 97 -3.82 -9.12 0.93
N ALA A 98 -4.12 -9.20 -0.36
CA ALA A 98 -3.29 -8.59 -1.37
C ALA A 98 -3.47 -7.05 -1.33
N ARG A 99 -2.37 -6.33 -1.45
CA ARG A 99 -2.37 -4.86 -1.55
C ARG A 99 -1.56 -4.45 -2.75
N ILE A 100 -2.16 -3.65 -3.61
CA ILE A 100 -1.48 -2.98 -4.72
C ILE A 100 -1.08 -1.59 -4.23
N LYS A 101 0.15 -1.19 -4.58
CA LYS A 101 0.65 0.16 -4.28
C LYS A 101 -0.11 1.19 -5.10
N SER A 102 -0.36 2.37 -4.50
CA SER A 102 -1.13 3.42 -5.17
C SER A 102 -0.39 4.00 -6.39
N PRO A 103 -1.12 4.49 -7.41
CA PRO A 103 -0.53 5.12 -8.60
C PRO A 103 0.48 6.20 -8.27
N TYR A 104 0.16 7.09 -7.33
CA TYR A 104 1.09 8.14 -6.88
C TYR A 104 2.38 7.57 -6.28
N SER A 105 2.27 6.57 -5.42
CA SER A 105 3.44 5.96 -4.78
C SER A 105 4.36 5.24 -5.79
N ILE A 106 3.79 4.64 -6.84
CA ILE A 106 4.55 4.01 -7.92
C ILE A 106 5.27 5.10 -8.72
N TRP A 107 4.53 6.10 -9.20
CA TRP A 107 5.07 7.21 -9.98
C TRP A 107 6.19 7.94 -9.21
N GLN A 108 5.98 8.26 -7.94
CA GLN A 108 6.99 8.91 -7.11
C GLN A 108 8.26 8.06 -6.97
N LYS A 109 8.13 6.72 -6.88
CA LYS A 109 9.28 5.82 -6.85
C LYS A 109 10.03 5.81 -8.19
N MET A 110 9.30 5.80 -9.32
CA MET A 110 9.88 5.91 -10.66
C MET A 110 10.67 7.21 -10.80
N GLN A 111 10.10 8.35 -10.43
CA GLN A 111 10.76 9.66 -10.51
C GLN A 111 12.01 9.72 -9.62
N ARG A 112 11.90 9.28 -8.37
CA ARG A 112 13.01 9.34 -7.41
C ARG A 112 14.18 8.45 -7.79
N LYS A 113 13.92 7.28 -8.35
CA LYS A 113 14.94 6.30 -8.75
C LYS A 113 15.32 6.41 -10.23
N ASN A 114 14.60 7.20 -11.01
CA ASN A 114 14.74 7.33 -12.47
C ASN A 114 14.67 5.97 -13.17
N ILE A 115 13.66 5.18 -12.86
CA ILE A 115 13.42 3.83 -13.40
C ILE A 115 12.06 3.75 -14.10
N PRO A 116 11.88 2.90 -15.13
CA PRO A 116 10.59 2.65 -15.75
C PRO A 116 9.67 1.84 -14.83
N PHE A 117 8.39 1.74 -15.20
CA PHE A 117 7.37 1.02 -14.42
C PHE A 117 7.72 -0.44 -14.19
N GLU A 118 8.28 -1.11 -15.19
CA GLU A 118 8.67 -2.53 -15.18
C GLU A 118 9.78 -2.84 -14.17
N GLU A 119 10.56 -1.84 -13.79
CA GLU A 119 11.62 -1.96 -12.78
C GLU A 119 11.16 -1.56 -11.37
N VAL A 120 9.88 -1.21 -11.21
CA VAL A 120 9.34 -0.92 -9.88
C VAL A 120 8.99 -2.23 -9.17
N TYR A 121 9.92 -2.75 -8.40
CA TYR A 121 9.65 -3.83 -7.46
C TYR A 121 8.70 -3.34 -6.36
N GLU A 122 7.92 -4.24 -5.72
CA GLU A 122 7.01 -3.94 -4.62
C GLU A 122 5.68 -3.26 -5.06
N ILE A 123 5.23 -3.45 -6.31
CA ILE A 123 3.89 -3.01 -6.72
C ILE A 123 2.81 -3.81 -5.98
N LEU A 124 3.09 -5.10 -5.76
CA LEU A 124 2.23 -6.02 -5.04
C LEU A 124 2.83 -6.34 -3.66
N ALA A 125 2.00 -6.38 -2.64
CA ALA A 125 2.34 -6.89 -1.32
C ALA A 125 1.24 -7.82 -0.80
N ILE A 126 1.62 -8.87 -0.09
CA ILE A 126 0.69 -9.73 0.65
C ILE A 126 0.80 -9.34 2.12
N ARG A 127 -0.33 -8.98 2.71
CA ARG A 127 -0.44 -8.68 4.13
C ARG A 127 -1.08 -9.85 4.85
N ILE A 128 -0.43 -10.31 5.88
CA ILE A 128 -0.96 -11.32 6.81
C ILE A 128 -1.50 -10.58 8.03
N ILE A 129 -2.78 -10.72 8.29
CA ILE A 129 -3.44 -10.19 9.48
C ILE A 129 -3.80 -11.40 10.31
N PHE A 130 -3.26 -11.51 11.52
CA PHE A 130 -3.53 -12.63 12.40
C PHE A 130 -4.14 -12.16 13.71
N ARG A 131 -4.87 -13.06 14.38
CA ARG A 131 -5.39 -12.84 15.72
C ARG A 131 -4.51 -13.58 16.71
N PRO A 132 -3.80 -12.87 17.60
CA PRO A 132 -2.97 -13.51 18.60
C PRO A 132 -3.84 -14.32 19.58
N ARG A 133 -3.35 -15.49 19.99
CA ARG A 133 -4.02 -16.31 21.03
C ARG A 133 -4.00 -15.62 22.39
N ASP A 134 -2.92 -14.89 22.67
CA ASP A 134 -2.74 -14.08 23.86
C ASP A 134 -2.09 -12.75 23.45
N ARG A 135 -2.70 -11.65 23.89
CA ARG A 135 -2.17 -10.29 23.63
C ARG A 135 -0.74 -10.09 24.15
N GLN A 136 -0.37 -10.77 25.23
CA GLN A 136 0.98 -10.67 25.78
C GLN A 136 2.03 -11.39 24.91
N GLN A 137 1.61 -12.32 24.05
CA GLN A 137 2.46 -13.09 23.14
C GLN A 137 2.37 -12.63 21.68
N GLU A 138 1.67 -11.55 21.39
CA GLU A 138 1.45 -11.04 20.03
C GLU A 138 2.77 -10.84 19.27
N ILE A 139 3.76 -10.25 19.92
CA ILE A 139 5.08 -9.99 19.34
C ILE A 139 5.80 -11.31 19.04
N ASP A 140 5.77 -12.26 19.96
CA ASP A 140 6.40 -13.57 19.79
C ASP A 140 5.74 -14.38 18.67
N GLU A 141 4.40 -14.34 18.58
CA GLU A 141 3.66 -14.97 17.48
C GLU A 141 4.00 -14.33 16.14
N CYS A 142 4.12 -13.00 16.08
CA CYS A 142 4.53 -12.27 14.89
C CYS A 142 5.92 -12.71 14.40
N TYR A 143 6.90 -12.82 15.32
CA TYR A 143 8.24 -13.32 14.98
C TYR A 143 8.25 -14.78 14.55
N ARG A 144 7.41 -15.63 15.14
CA ARG A 144 7.27 -17.05 14.72
C ARG A 144 6.69 -17.16 13.32
N ILE A 145 5.68 -16.36 12.99
CA ILE A 145 5.14 -16.29 11.62
C ILE A 145 6.22 -15.82 10.65
N TYR A 146 6.93 -14.75 10.98
CA TYR A 146 8.03 -14.24 10.15
C TYR A 146 9.11 -15.31 9.93
N ALA A 147 9.54 -16.00 10.98
CA ALA A 147 10.54 -17.08 10.88
C ALA A 147 10.06 -18.24 9.99
N ALA A 148 8.79 -18.63 10.08
CA ALA A 148 8.21 -19.67 9.24
C ALA A 148 8.20 -19.26 7.75
N LEU A 149 7.87 -18.00 7.46
CA LEU A 149 7.86 -17.48 6.09
C LEU A 149 9.26 -17.33 5.50
N THR A 150 10.27 -16.97 6.31
CA THR A 150 11.66 -16.87 5.85
C THR A 150 12.31 -18.21 5.53
N GLN A 151 11.73 -19.32 5.98
CA GLN A 151 12.12 -20.67 5.54
C GLN A 151 11.62 -20.99 4.12
N ILE A 152 10.53 -20.35 3.70
CA ILE A 152 9.92 -20.56 2.38
C ILE A 152 10.49 -19.55 1.38
N TYR A 153 10.58 -18.29 1.80
CA TYR A 153 11.02 -17.17 0.96
C TYR A 153 12.24 -16.50 1.57
N LYS A 154 13.26 -16.30 0.72
CA LYS A 154 14.46 -15.59 1.16
C LYS A 154 14.10 -14.12 1.45
N PRO A 155 14.32 -13.63 2.69
CA PRO A 155 14.00 -12.25 3.02
C PRO A 155 14.93 -11.27 2.28
N ASP A 156 14.39 -10.11 1.95
CA ASP A 156 15.19 -8.95 1.56
C ASP A 156 16.11 -8.60 2.76
N PRO A 157 17.40 -8.28 2.52
CA PRO A 157 18.33 -7.86 3.57
C PRO A 157 17.93 -6.57 4.30
N SER A 158 16.94 -5.81 3.79
CA SER A 158 16.36 -4.69 4.51
C SER A 158 15.63 -5.16 5.78
N PRO A 159 15.74 -4.44 6.91
CA PRO A 159 15.04 -4.83 8.13
C PRO A 159 13.53 -4.91 7.87
N PRO A 160 12.84 -5.98 8.31
CA PRO A 160 11.40 -6.11 8.14
C PRO A 160 10.70 -4.98 8.90
N ALA A 161 9.82 -4.28 8.23
CA ALA A 161 8.86 -3.41 8.88
C ALA A 161 7.78 -4.28 9.53
N LEU A 162 8.07 -4.81 10.71
CA LEU A 162 7.07 -5.48 11.54
C LEU A 162 6.14 -4.41 12.12
N LEU A 163 5.01 -4.24 11.48
CA LEU A 163 3.93 -3.40 11.97
C LEU A 163 3.02 -4.27 12.84
N CYS A 164 3.40 -4.47 14.10
CA CYS A 164 2.46 -4.90 15.12
C CYS A 164 1.54 -3.72 15.39
N HIS A 165 0.35 -3.72 14.83
CA HIS A 165 -0.66 -2.71 15.09
C HIS A 165 -1.64 -3.21 16.14
N GLU A 166 -1.74 -2.43 17.21
CA GLU A 166 -2.92 -2.48 18.07
C GLU A 166 -4.18 -2.35 17.21
N THR A 167 -5.03 -3.33 17.29
CA THR A 167 -6.38 -3.29 16.73
C THR A 167 -7.16 -2.19 17.41
N LEU A 168 -7.66 -1.25 16.62
CA LEU A 168 -8.79 -0.41 17.00
C LEU A 168 -10.05 -1.26 17.22
#